data_6cb725db602facdc564ce2dd478f783f
#
_entry.id   6cb725db602facdc564ce2dd478f783f
#
_cell.length_a   1.000
_cell.length_b   1.000
_cell.length_c   1.000
_cell.angle_alpha   90.00
_cell.angle_beta   90.00
_cell.angle_gamma   90.00
#
_symmetry.space_group_name_H-M   'P 1'
#
loop_
_entity.id
_entity.type
_entity.pdbx_description
1 polymer ?
#
loop_
_entity_poly.entity_id
_entity_poly.type
_entity_poly.pdbx_seq_one_letter_code
_entity_poly.pdbx_strand_id
1 'polypeptide(L)'
;MKKRILRITIGLMFLTGLILVNKDKFDFLKPSIVEAVGDLVVSWGVPEGDPIFNVSNMAPGQSEERTVSVQNNASTNRQVAIKGLKKTETGGLAQAFTIVINDGTNDLYGGSSPTGPKTIQQFFDESAYANGIPLSTLASGATANYKIIAKFKEDSGNEYQNRQLTFDLKIGINVDMPPECLAMVFDQVIYGTERRDNLRGGPGTNLIIGLGANDIINGGSGRDCILGGNGSDIIFGNENDDVIDGGASNDILYGGVGGDVIYGGLGIDTIRGDDGNDKLYGDAGADTINGCNGDDTIYGGIGNDYITGDMGNDTIYGEGGDDRLYGNPNNDYLDGGIGNNLTHGGTETDTCLNGTKIQCEL
;
A
#
# COMPACT_ATOMS: atom_id res chain seq x y z
N MET A 1 14.72 -46.46 -29.36
CA MET A 1 14.92 -45.02 -29.14
C MET A 1 13.61 -44.41 -28.68
N LYS A 2 13.43 -44.21 -27.37
CA LYS A 2 12.20 -43.66 -26.78
C LYS A 2 12.34 -42.15 -26.69
N LYS A 3 11.53 -41.39 -27.44
CA LYS A 3 11.37 -39.94 -27.29
C LYS A 3 10.66 -39.69 -25.97
N ARG A 4 11.35 -39.09 -24.99
CA ARG A 4 10.74 -38.52 -23.80
C ARG A 4 10.17 -37.15 -24.18
N ILE A 5 8.87 -37.04 -24.18
CA ILE A 5 8.16 -35.78 -24.26
C ILE A 5 8.26 -35.13 -22.86
N LEU A 6 9.01 -34.07 -22.77
CA LEU A 6 9.06 -33.23 -21.56
C LEU A 6 7.79 -32.37 -21.54
N ARG A 7 6.84 -32.73 -20.69
CA ARG A 7 5.72 -31.85 -20.37
C ARG A 7 6.26 -30.74 -19.46
N ILE A 8 6.47 -29.56 -20.01
CA ILE A 8 6.72 -28.35 -19.23
C ILE A 8 5.36 -27.87 -18.77
N THR A 9 5.13 -27.99 -17.47
CA THR A 9 3.98 -27.37 -16.79
C THR A 9 4.24 -25.88 -16.78
N ILE A 10 3.46 -25.12 -17.54
CA ILE A 10 3.47 -23.65 -17.51
C ILE A 10 2.68 -23.24 -16.27
N GLY A 11 3.36 -23.18 -15.18
CA GLY A 11 2.90 -22.60 -13.95
C GLY A 11 4.11 -21.95 -13.30
N LEU A 12 4.07 -20.67 -13.09
CA LEU A 12 5.14 -19.84 -12.51
C LEU A 12 6.38 -19.64 -13.39
N MET A 13 6.25 -18.91 -14.47
CA MET A 13 7.41 -18.34 -15.17
C MET A 13 7.05 -17.00 -15.81
N PHE A 14 6.74 -16.02 -14.95
CA PHE A 14 6.89 -14.62 -15.32
C PHE A 14 7.84 -13.90 -14.36
N LEU A 15 8.90 -14.64 -13.96
CA LEU A 15 9.99 -14.03 -13.20
C LEU A 15 11.32 -14.43 -13.84
N THR A 16 11.69 -13.97 -14.92
CA THR A 16 12.90 -14.14 -15.72
C THR A 16 12.58 -14.74 -17.07
N GLY A 17 12.47 -13.91 -18.06
CA GLY A 17 12.47 -14.36 -19.45
C GLY A 17 13.85 -14.88 -19.84
N LEU A 18 14.20 -16.11 -19.41
CA LEU A 18 15.39 -16.78 -19.90
C LEU A 18 14.99 -17.65 -21.10
N ILE A 19 14.96 -17.08 -22.29
CA ILE A 19 15.05 -17.85 -23.52
C ILE A 19 16.54 -18.03 -23.81
N LEU A 20 17.07 -19.21 -23.52
CA LEU A 20 18.38 -19.66 -24.00
C LEU A 20 18.31 -19.83 -25.52
N VAL A 21 18.68 -18.79 -26.24
CA VAL A 21 18.98 -18.86 -27.66
C VAL A 21 20.48 -18.68 -27.82
N ASN A 22 21.08 -19.55 -28.63
CA ASN A 22 22.48 -19.72 -28.94
C ASN A 22 23.24 -18.40 -29.07
N LYS A 23 24.35 -18.27 -28.37
CA LYS A 23 25.07 -17.05 -28.00
C LYS A 23 25.68 -16.23 -29.14
N ASP A 24 25.61 -16.66 -30.40
CA ASP A 24 26.46 -16.08 -31.45
C ASP A 24 25.74 -15.42 -32.65
N LYS A 25 24.43 -15.20 -32.60
CA LYS A 25 23.72 -14.60 -33.76
C LYS A 25 22.56 -13.64 -33.53
N PHE A 26 22.19 -13.26 -32.27
CA PHE A 26 21.10 -12.32 -32.07
C PHE A 26 21.39 -11.30 -30.98
N ASP A 27 22.21 -10.32 -31.30
CA ASP A 27 22.47 -9.13 -30.47
C ASP A 27 21.29 -8.13 -30.45
N PHE A 28 20.14 -8.50 -31.03
CA PHE A 28 19.00 -7.61 -31.21
C PHE A 28 17.81 -7.82 -30.29
N LEU A 29 17.85 -8.80 -29.37
CA LEU A 29 16.78 -9.05 -28.44
C LEU A 29 17.32 -9.28 -27.03
N LYS A 30 17.92 -8.25 -26.44
CA LYS A 30 18.01 -8.20 -24.99
C LYS A 30 16.59 -7.96 -24.46
N PRO A 31 16.06 -8.80 -23.58
CA PRO A 31 14.73 -8.58 -23.04
C PRO A 31 14.71 -7.23 -22.31
N SER A 32 13.73 -6.41 -22.62
CA SER A 32 13.42 -5.24 -21.81
C SER A 32 13.08 -5.68 -20.39
N ILE A 33 13.43 -4.88 -19.39
CA ILE A 33 12.94 -5.12 -18.03
C ILE A 33 11.42 -5.07 -18.08
N VAL A 34 10.79 -6.18 -17.74
CA VAL A 34 9.35 -6.29 -17.56
C VAL A 34 9.13 -6.60 -16.09
N GLU A 35 8.62 -5.62 -15.36
CA GLU A 35 8.20 -5.80 -13.98
C GLU A 35 6.68 -5.93 -13.94
N ALA A 36 6.19 -6.94 -13.24
CA ALA A 36 4.78 -7.05 -12.89
C ALA A 36 4.63 -6.62 -11.43
N VAL A 37 3.79 -5.63 -11.20
CA VAL A 37 3.44 -5.16 -9.86
C VAL A 37 1.95 -5.33 -9.68
N GLY A 38 1.56 -6.41 -9.00
CA GLY A 38 0.17 -6.85 -9.02
C GLY A 38 -0.27 -7.15 -10.46
N ASP A 39 -1.34 -6.49 -10.91
CA ASP A 39 -1.89 -6.64 -12.27
C ASP A 39 -1.30 -5.65 -13.29
N LEU A 40 -0.34 -4.83 -12.91
CA LEU A 40 0.36 -3.94 -13.85
C LEU A 40 1.55 -4.65 -14.50
N VAL A 41 1.63 -4.59 -15.81
CA VAL A 41 2.81 -4.99 -16.59
C VAL A 41 3.55 -3.75 -17.02
N VAL A 42 4.80 -3.60 -16.57
CA VAL A 42 5.65 -2.42 -16.80
C VAL A 42 6.82 -2.82 -17.70
N SER A 43 6.99 -2.11 -18.82
CA SER A 43 8.06 -2.38 -19.79
C SER A 43 8.91 -1.12 -20.01
N TRP A 44 10.17 -1.16 -19.57
CA TRP A 44 11.12 -0.05 -19.63
C TRP A 44 11.93 0.03 -20.91
N GLY A 45 11.98 -1.02 -21.70
CA GLY A 45 12.79 -1.04 -22.94
C GLY A 45 14.30 -1.02 -22.72
N VAL A 46 14.80 -1.27 -21.49
CA VAL A 46 16.23 -1.37 -21.18
C VAL A 46 16.59 -2.80 -20.76
N PRO A 47 17.85 -3.24 -20.94
CA PRO A 47 18.29 -4.58 -20.52
C PRO A 47 18.17 -4.77 -19.00
N GLU A 48 17.91 -6.01 -18.58
CA GLU A 48 17.90 -6.38 -17.17
C GLU A 48 19.28 -6.14 -16.54
N GLY A 49 19.29 -5.50 -15.36
CA GLY A 49 20.50 -5.17 -14.60
C GLY A 49 21.15 -3.83 -14.95
N ASP A 50 20.75 -3.20 -16.06
CA ASP A 50 21.20 -1.85 -16.37
C ASP A 50 20.32 -0.82 -15.64
N PRO A 51 20.88 0.29 -15.12
CA PRO A 51 20.08 1.36 -14.55
C PRO A 51 19.21 2.02 -15.62
N ILE A 52 17.98 2.40 -15.26
CA ILE A 52 17.05 3.05 -16.20
C ILE A 52 17.61 4.37 -16.69
N PHE A 53 18.28 5.11 -15.81
CA PHE A 53 19.00 6.34 -16.15
C PHE A 53 20.45 6.27 -15.72
N ASN A 54 21.34 6.65 -16.66
CA ASN A 54 22.77 6.83 -16.43
C ASN A 54 23.20 8.17 -17.01
N VAL A 55 23.10 9.23 -16.21
CA VAL A 55 23.46 10.57 -16.64
C VAL A 55 24.92 10.85 -16.27
N SER A 56 25.79 10.86 -17.29
CA SER A 56 27.20 11.11 -17.14
C SER A 56 27.69 11.89 -18.36
N ASN A 57 28.69 12.75 -18.16
CA ASN A 57 29.33 13.54 -19.23
C ASN A 57 28.36 14.37 -20.09
N MET A 58 27.24 14.79 -19.53
CA MET A 58 26.30 15.66 -20.22
C MET A 58 26.74 17.13 -20.12
N ALA A 59 26.48 17.90 -21.16
CA ALA A 59 26.63 19.34 -21.15
C ALA A 59 25.33 20.02 -20.64
N PRO A 60 25.41 21.21 -20.04
CA PRO A 60 24.24 21.99 -19.67
C PRO A 60 23.25 22.12 -20.84
N GLY A 61 21.97 21.96 -20.54
CA GLY A 61 20.88 21.95 -21.53
C GLY A 61 20.62 20.60 -22.23
N GLN A 62 21.51 19.63 -22.12
CA GLN A 62 21.25 18.28 -22.64
C GLN A 62 20.25 17.50 -21.80
N SER A 63 19.52 16.59 -22.44
CA SER A 63 18.54 15.71 -21.78
C SER A 63 18.75 14.25 -22.16
N GLU A 64 18.39 13.38 -21.24
CA GLU A 64 18.21 11.95 -21.46
C GLU A 64 16.74 11.59 -21.27
N GLU A 65 16.20 10.77 -22.16
CA GLU A 65 14.79 10.43 -22.19
C GLU A 65 14.58 8.92 -22.13
N ARG A 66 13.54 8.50 -21.42
CA ARG A 66 13.06 7.12 -21.40
C ARG A 66 11.55 7.10 -21.57
N THR A 67 11.07 6.10 -22.29
CA THR A 67 9.65 5.82 -22.37
C THR A 67 9.37 4.48 -21.70
N VAL A 68 8.38 4.46 -20.84
CA VAL A 68 7.89 3.25 -20.18
C VAL A 68 6.45 2.99 -20.61
N SER A 69 6.15 1.74 -20.94
CA SER A 69 4.79 1.27 -21.21
C SER A 69 4.25 0.58 -19.99
N VAL A 70 3.05 0.96 -19.55
CA VAL A 70 2.35 0.37 -18.40
C VAL A 70 1.00 -0.12 -18.85
N GLN A 71 0.74 -1.41 -18.72
CA GLN A 71 -0.54 -2.03 -19.04
C GLN A 71 -1.24 -2.50 -17.76
N ASN A 72 -2.50 -2.13 -17.60
CA ASN A 72 -3.36 -2.62 -16.54
C ASN A 72 -4.07 -3.90 -17.00
N ASN A 73 -3.71 -5.05 -16.44
CA ASN A 73 -4.35 -6.33 -16.71
C ASN A 73 -5.44 -6.70 -15.69
N ALA A 74 -5.69 -5.82 -14.69
CA ALA A 74 -6.77 -6.01 -13.74
C ALA A 74 -8.14 -5.90 -14.42
N SER A 75 -9.15 -6.46 -13.77
CA SER A 75 -10.56 -6.29 -14.16
C SER A 75 -11.11 -4.89 -13.80
N THR A 76 -10.40 -4.16 -12.94
CA THR A 76 -10.77 -2.82 -12.44
C THR A 76 -9.77 -1.75 -12.85
N ASN A 77 -10.10 -0.50 -12.57
CA ASN A 77 -9.18 0.62 -12.77
C ASN A 77 -8.03 0.53 -11.76
N ARG A 78 -6.82 0.95 -12.19
CA ARG A 78 -5.65 1.04 -11.30
C ARG A 78 -5.06 2.44 -11.33
N GLN A 79 -4.83 2.99 -10.16
CA GLN A 79 -4.02 4.19 -10.01
C GLN A 79 -2.56 3.81 -10.15
N VAL A 80 -1.83 4.50 -11.00
CA VAL A 80 -0.42 4.25 -11.27
C VAL A 80 0.43 5.31 -10.59
N ALA A 81 1.47 4.89 -9.90
CA ALA A 81 2.46 5.79 -9.30
C ALA A 81 3.88 5.38 -9.65
N ILE A 82 4.82 6.32 -9.47
CA ILE A 82 6.24 6.13 -9.76
C ILE A 82 7.10 6.49 -8.55
N LYS A 83 8.16 5.72 -8.34
CA LYS A 83 9.22 5.97 -7.34
C LYS A 83 10.58 6.06 -8.02
N GLY A 84 11.44 6.95 -7.50
CA GLY A 84 12.83 7.03 -7.86
C GLY A 84 13.72 6.28 -6.87
N LEU A 85 14.68 5.51 -7.38
CA LEU A 85 15.67 4.79 -6.59
C LEU A 85 17.07 5.24 -6.97
N LYS A 86 17.64 6.14 -6.19
CA LYS A 86 19.02 6.60 -6.41
C LYS A 86 20.01 5.46 -6.17
N LYS A 87 20.81 5.10 -7.17
CA LYS A 87 21.83 4.05 -7.09
C LYS A 87 23.19 4.63 -6.73
N THR A 88 23.69 5.57 -7.55
CA THR A 88 24.96 6.24 -7.32
C THR A 88 24.86 7.71 -7.64
N GLU A 89 25.57 8.53 -6.88
CA GLU A 89 25.68 9.96 -7.14
C GLU A 89 27.05 10.47 -6.70
N THR A 90 27.64 11.34 -7.51
CA THR A 90 28.84 12.08 -7.17
C THR A 90 28.58 13.58 -7.24
N GLY A 91 28.87 14.29 -6.14
CA GLY A 91 28.91 15.75 -6.07
C GLY A 91 27.58 16.48 -6.25
N GLY A 92 26.48 15.92 -5.75
CA GLY A 92 25.17 16.62 -5.73
C GLY A 92 24.53 16.80 -7.12
N LEU A 93 24.82 15.92 -8.06
CA LEU A 93 24.37 16.02 -9.45
C LEU A 93 22.85 15.98 -9.59
N ALA A 94 22.14 15.28 -8.68
CA ALA A 94 20.69 15.21 -8.70
C ALA A 94 20.00 16.59 -8.54
N GLN A 95 20.67 17.57 -7.95
CA GLN A 95 20.17 18.95 -7.84
C GLN A 95 20.39 19.75 -9.14
N ALA A 96 21.36 19.37 -9.95
CA ALA A 96 21.69 20.03 -11.21
C ALA A 96 20.81 19.56 -12.38
N PHE A 97 20.03 18.50 -12.21
CA PHE A 97 19.08 18.00 -13.21
C PHE A 97 17.65 18.34 -12.81
N THR A 98 16.84 18.69 -13.80
CA THR A 98 15.37 18.68 -13.69
C THR A 98 14.82 17.38 -14.22
N ILE A 99 13.65 16.98 -13.71
CA ILE A 99 12.92 15.83 -14.19
C ILE A 99 11.50 16.25 -14.61
N VAL A 100 11.04 15.68 -15.72
CA VAL A 100 9.66 15.80 -16.20
C VAL A 100 9.14 14.41 -16.51
N ILE A 101 7.91 14.14 -16.07
CA ILE A 101 7.18 12.92 -16.41
C ILE A 101 5.93 13.35 -17.18
N ASN A 102 5.75 12.82 -18.39
CA ASN A 102 4.74 13.24 -19.36
C ASN A 102 3.98 12.01 -19.88
N ASP A 103 2.67 12.13 -20.10
CA ASP A 103 1.79 11.07 -20.62
C ASP A 103 1.62 11.09 -22.15
N GLY A 104 2.40 11.92 -22.83
CA GLY A 104 2.31 12.19 -24.27
C GLY A 104 1.49 13.45 -24.57
N THR A 105 0.74 13.98 -23.62
CA THR A 105 -0.09 15.17 -23.77
C THR A 105 0.24 16.23 -22.73
N ASN A 106 0.35 15.82 -21.47
CA ASN A 106 0.54 16.71 -20.34
C ASN A 106 1.74 16.29 -19.51
N ASP A 107 2.40 17.28 -18.87
CA ASP A 107 3.34 16.99 -17.81
C ASP A 107 2.56 16.61 -16.53
N LEU A 108 2.79 15.41 -16.06
CA LEU A 108 2.19 14.87 -14.84
C LEU A 108 2.99 15.29 -13.60
N TYR A 109 4.31 15.39 -13.75
CA TYR A 109 5.23 15.81 -12.69
C TYR A 109 6.39 16.63 -13.28
N GLY A 110 6.80 17.66 -12.57
CA GLY A 110 7.82 18.59 -13.06
C GLY A 110 7.33 19.43 -14.25
N GLY A 111 8.24 20.14 -14.92
CA GLY A 111 7.92 20.89 -16.13
C GLY A 111 6.79 21.91 -15.96
N SER A 112 5.76 21.81 -16.79
CA SER A 112 4.56 22.63 -16.77
C SER A 112 3.41 22.05 -15.93
N SER A 113 3.62 20.92 -15.25
CA SER A 113 2.62 20.29 -14.37
C SER A 113 2.23 21.23 -13.21
N PRO A 114 1.12 20.94 -12.51
CA PRO A 114 0.73 21.68 -11.31
C PRO A 114 1.80 21.70 -10.21
N THR A 115 2.72 20.72 -10.20
CA THR A 115 3.83 20.66 -9.24
C THR A 115 4.95 21.66 -9.56
N GLY A 116 4.97 22.25 -10.77
CA GLY A 116 6.01 23.13 -11.27
C GLY A 116 7.34 22.41 -11.54
N PRO A 117 8.37 23.15 -11.97
CA PRO A 117 9.68 22.58 -12.24
C PRO A 117 10.29 21.90 -11.01
N LYS A 118 10.79 20.68 -11.17
CA LYS A 118 11.36 19.85 -10.11
C LYS A 118 12.75 19.37 -10.45
N THR A 119 13.64 19.32 -9.46
CA THR A 119 14.93 18.63 -9.59
C THR A 119 14.78 17.13 -9.39
N ILE A 120 15.76 16.36 -9.87
CA ILE A 120 15.80 14.92 -9.60
C ILE A 120 15.93 14.63 -8.09
N GLN A 121 16.62 15.50 -7.33
CA GLN A 121 16.69 15.34 -5.88
C GLN A 121 15.29 15.50 -5.24
N GLN A 122 14.53 16.52 -5.62
CA GLN A 122 13.15 16.70 -5.14
C GLN A 122 12.28 15.52 -5.53
N PHE A 123 12.45 14.96 -6.73
CA PHE A 123 11.75 13.76 -7.16
C PHE A 123 12.06 12.56 -6.25
N PHE A 124 13.32 12.33 -5.89
CA PHE A 124 13.65 11.26 -4.95
C PHE A 124 13.02 11.49 -3.59
N ASP A 125 13.09 12.71 -3.07
CA ASP A 125 12.55 13.06 -1.76
C ASP A 125 11.02 12.90 -1.72
N GLU A 126 10.32 13.39 -2.74
CA GLU A 126 8.86 13.33 -2.83
C GLU A 126 8.35 11.92 -3.17
N SER A 127 9.12 11.12 -3.94
CA SER A 127 8.76 9.74 -4.29
C SER A 127 9.17 8.70 -3.25
N ALA A 128 9.85 9.10 -2.18
CA ALA A 128 10.30 8.19 -1.12
C ALA A 128 9.14 7.63 -0.29
N TYR A 129 8.02 8.35 -0.23
CA TYR A 129 6.82 7.90 0.48
C TYR A 129 6.24 6.61 -0.13
N ALA A 130 5.51 5.85 0.68
CA ALA A 130 4.98 4.54 0.31
C ALA A 130 4.21 4.58 -1.03
N ASN A 131 3.35 5.58 -1.23
CA ASN A 131 2.52 5.72 -2.43
C ASN A 131 3.27 6.20 -3.68
N GLY A 132 4.51 6.70 -3.53
CA GLY A 132 5.22 7.34 -4.65
C GLY A 132 4.54 8.60 -5.17
N ILE A 133 4.85 8.98 -6.40
CA ILE A 133 4.22 10.12 -7.09
C ILE A 133 3.12 9.59 -8.01
N PRO A 134 1.86 10.00 -7.85
CA PRO A 134 0.75 9.55 -8.68
C PRO A 134 0.93 10.03 -10.13
N LEU A 135 0.66 9.16 -11.09
CA LEU A 135 0.73 9.46 -12.53
C LEU A 135 -0.68 9.58 -13.15
N SER A 136 -1.39 8.48 -13.25
CA SER A 136 -2.74 8.44 -13.84
C SER A 136 -3.51 7.22 -13.37
N THR A 137 -4.82 7.22 -13.65
CA THR A 137 -5.68 6.04 -13.49
C THR A 137 -5.82 5.33 -14.83
N LEU A 138 -5.42 4.06 -14.90
CA LEU A 138 -5.59 3.22 -16.07
C LEU A 138 -6.83 2.36 -15.94
N ALA A 139 -7.73 2.45 -16.91
CA ALA A 139 -8.87 1.56 -17.01
C ALA A 139 -8.42 0.10 -17.19
N SER A 140 -9.32 -0.84 -16.86
CA SER A 140 -9.11 -2.27 -17.14
C SER A 140 -8.69 -2.51 -18.59
N GLY A 141 -7.63 -3.26 -18.81
CA GLY A 141 -7.05 -3.57 -20.11
C GLY A 141 -6.34 -2.41 -20.81
N ALA A 142 -6.34 -1.20 -20.25
CA ALA A 142 -5.71 -0.03 -20.85
C ALA A 142 -4.19 -0.06 -20.75
N THR A 143 -3.54 0.59 -21.72
CA THR A 143 -2.09 0.82 -21.71
C THR A 143 -1.80 2.32 -21.78
N ALA A 144 -0.89 2.80 -20.96
CA ALA A 144 -0.32 4.14 -21.05
C ALA A 144 1.17 4.09 -21.30
N ASN A 145 1.69 5.11 -21.96
CA ASN A 145 3.12 5.32 -22.15
C ASN A 145 3.52 6.61 -21.45
N TYR A 146 4.46 6.50 -20.53
CA TYR A 146 5.01 7.66 -19.84
C TYR A 146 6.40 7.95 -20.37
N LYS A 147 6.65 9.20 -20.69
CA LYS A 147 7.97 9.70 -21.09
C LYS A 147 8.60 10.40 -19.89
N ILE A 148 9.77 9.96 -19.50
CA ILE A 148 10.54 10.53 -18.40
C ILE A 148 11.76 11.23 -19.02
N ILE A 149 11.93 12.51 -18.69
CA ILE A 149 12.96 13.36 -19.23
C ILE A 149 13.82 13.89 -18.08
N ALA A 150 15.09 13.55 -18.07
CA ALA A 150 16.09 14.12 -17.17
C ALA A 150 16.91 15.16 -17.95
N LYS A 151 16.79 16.44 -17.60
CA LYS A 151 17.50 17.53 -18.28
C LYS A 151 18.51 18.19 -17.36
N PHE A 152 19.77 18.32 -17.84
CA PHE A 152 20.78 19.09 -17.14
C PHE A 152 20.44 20.59 -17.24
N LYS A 153 20.39 21.29 -16.11
CA LYS A 153 20.05 22.71 -16.09
C LYS A 153 21.06 23.54 -16.93
N GLU A 154 20.53 24.49 -17.67
CA GLU A 154 21.34 25.33 -18.57
C GLU A 154 22.31 26.25 -17.83
N ASP A 155 21.95 26.64 -16.61
CA ASP A 155 22.75 27.52 -15.73
C ASP A 155 23.73 26.78 -14.82
N SER A 156 23.87 25.46 -15.00
CA SER A 156 24.82 24.67 -14.21
C SER A 156 26.26 24.96 -14.62
N GLY A 157 27.12 25.16 -13.62
CA GLY A 157 28.52 25.47 -13.82
C GLY A 157 29.38 24.23 -14.11
N ASN A 158 30.70 24.46 -14.25
CA ASN A 158 31.67 23.40 -14.53
C ASN A 158 31.96 22.46 -13.35
N GLU A 159 31.42 22.74 -12.16
CA GLU A 159 31.57 21.93 -10.95
C GLU A 159 31.01 20.53 -11.09
N TYR A 160 30.15 20.29 -12.07
CA TYR A 160 29.54 18.99 -12.34
C TYR A 160 30.27 18.16 -13.41
N GLN A 161 31.35 18.65 -13.94
CA GLN A 161 32.17 17.88 -14.91
C GLN A 161 32.72 16.60 -14.25
N ASN A 162 32.73 15.50 -15.01
CA ASN A 162 33.15 14.17 -14.56
C ASN A 162 32.32 13.62 -13.38
N ARG A 163 31.09 14.11 -13.18
CA ARG A 163 30.15 13.60 -12.23
C ARG A 163 29.23 12.57 -12.87
N GLN A 164 28.71 11.68 -12.06
CA GLN A 164 27.78 10.64 -12.49
C GLN A 164 26.59 10.57 -11.54
N LEU A 165 25.40 10.36 -12.10
CA LEU A 165 24.18 10.01 -11.39
C LEU A 165 23.55 8.82 -12.10
N THR A 166 23.35 7.73 -11.38
CA THR A 166 22.57 6.59 -11.86
C THR A 166 21.38 6.38 -10.95
N PHE A 167 20.24 6.10 -11.53
CA PHE A 167 19.02 5.81 -10.76
C PHE A 167 18.09 4.88 -11.53
N ASP A 168 17.31 4.14 -10.78
CA ASP A 168 16.21 3.35 -11.29
C ASP A 168 14.89 4.04 -10.97
N LEU A 169 13.86 3.60 -11.66
CA LEU A 169 12.49 4.00 -11.44
C LEU A 169 11.66 2.73 -11.24
N LYS A 170 10.73 2.78 -10.29
CA LYS A 170 9.71 1.74 -10.12
C LYS A 170 8.36 2.36 -10.38
N ILE A 171 7.54 1.66 -11.16
CA ILE A 171 6.13 1.98 -11.34
C ILE A 171 5.32 0.89 -10.69
N GLY A 172 4.31 1.28 -9.93
CA GLY A 172 3.45 0.37 -9.21
C GLY A 172 2.04 0.91 -9.09
N ILE A 173 1.20 0.15 -8.40
CA ILE A 173 -0.15 0.55 -8.06
C ILE A 173 -0.05 1.59 -6.94
N ASN A 174 -0.75 2.71 -7.12
CA ASN A 174 -1.01 3.65 -6.04
C ASN A 174 -2.28 3.19 -5.33
N VAL A 175 -2.19 2.96 -4.05
CA VAL A 175 -3.32 2.56 -3.20
C VAL A 175 -3.53 3.63 -2.13
N ASP A 176 -4.79 3.89 -1.80
CA ASP A 176 -5.09 4.68 -0.62
C ASP A 176 -4.67 3.90 0.61
N MET A 177 -3.91 4.54 1.48
CA MET A 177 -3.39 3.92 2.70
C MET A 177 -3.81 4.70 3.92
N PRO A 178 -4.08 4.03 5.04
CA PRO A 178 -4.24 4.68 6.33
C PRO A 178 -3.09 5.65 6.64
N PRO A 179 -3.38 6.78 7.32
CA PRO A 179 -2.37 7.78 7.65
C PRO A 179 -1.17 7.20 8.42
N GLU A 180 -1.40 6.20 9.25
CA GLU A 180 -0.40 5.52 10.07
C GLU A 180 0.65 4.79 9.22
N CYS A 181 0.24 4.28 8.06
CA CYS A 181 1.11 3.61 7.10
C CYS A 181 2.03 4.57 6.33
N LEU A 182 1.60 5.84 6.14
CA LEU A 182 2.31 6.79 5.28
C LEU A 182 3.71 7.15 5.80
N ALA A 183 3.92 7.10 7.12
CA ALA A 183 5.20 7.40 7.76
C ALA A 183 6.09 6.15 7.94
N MET A 184 5.59 4.96 7.60
CA MET A 184 6.34 3.71 7.77
C MET A 184 7.38 3.53 6.67
N VAL A 185 8.50 2.90 7.04
CA VAL A 185 9.54 2.48 6.11
C VAL A 185 9.46 0.96 6.00
N PHE A 186 9.12 0.47 4.84
CA PHE A 186 8.90 -0.96 4.62
C PHE A 186 10.17 -1.69 4.18
N ASP A 187 10.44 -2.82 4.82
CA ASP A 187 11.49 -3.76 4.42
C ASP A 187 11.08 -4.55 3.18
N GLN A 188 9.77 -4.84 3.06
CA GLN A 188 9.20 -5.58 1.94
C GLN A 188 7.85 -4.99 1.51
N VAL A 189 7.55 -5.04 0.22
CA VAL A 189 6.22 -4.74 -0.34
C VAL A 189 5.73 -5.98 -1.09
N ILE A 190 4.54 -6.46 -0.73
CA ILE A 190 3.91 -7.67 -1.27
C ILE A 190 2.59 -7.27 -1.91
N TYR A 191 2.39 -7.69 -3.15
CA TYR A 191 1.16 -7.46 -3.89
C TYR A 191 0.46 -8.79 -4.16
N GLY A 192 -0.83 -8.81 -3.92
CA GLY A 192 -1.75 -9.81 -4.44
C GLY A 192 -2.20 -9.50 -5.86
N THR A 193 -3.33 -10.07 -6.24
CA THR A 193 -3.94 -9.95 -7.56
C THR A 193 -5.45 -9.67 -7.44
N GLU A 194 -6.19 -9.68 -8.57
CA GLU A 194 -7.66 -9.67 -8.59
C GLU A 194 -8.29 -11.07 -8.34
N ARG A 195 -7.52 -12.01 -7.80
CA ARG A 195 -7.95 -13.37 -7.49
C ARG A 195 -7.61 -13.69 -6.05
N ARG A 196 -8.29 -14.68 -5.52
CA ARG A 196 -7.98 -15.16 -4.18
C ARG A 196 -6.51 -15.52 -4.03
N ASP A 197 -5.84 -14.84 -3.13
CA ASP A 197 -4.44 -15.01 -2.79
C ASP A 197 -4.24 -15.52 -1.34
N ASN A 198 -3.05 -16.02 -1.07
CA ASN A 198 -2.59 -16.29 0.28
C ASN A 198 -1.25 -15.58 0.45
N LEU A 199 -1.31 -14.39 1.03
CA LEU A 199 -0.17 -13.50 1.16
C LEU A 199 0.46 -13.64 2.55
N ARG A 200 1.76 -13.58 2.60
CA ARG A 200 2.51 -13.65 3.85
C ARG A 200 3.64 -12.66 3.86
N GLY A 201 3.66 -11.82 4.88
CA GLY A 201 4.81 -11.04 5.27
C GLY A 201 5.92 -11.94 5.84
N GLY A 202 6.97 -11.34 6.28
CA GLY A 202 8.09 -11.99 6.93
C GLY A 202 8.39 -11.31 8.26
N PRO A 203 9.57 -11.49 8.80
CA PRO A 203 10.06 -10.63 9.86
C PRO A 203 10.33 -9.22 9.31
N GLY A 204 10.10 -8.19 10.15
CA GLY A 204 10.30 -6.79 9.77
C GLY A 204 9.03 -6.12 9.25
N THR A 205 9.15 -4.86 8.86
CA THR A 205 8.02 -4.00 8.48
C THR A 205 7.60 -4.26 7.03
N ASN A 206 6.40 -4.80 6.83
CA ASN A 206 5.88 -5.14 5.50
C ASN A 206 4.74 -4.21 5.09
N LEU A 207 4.64 -3.93 3.80
CA LEU A 207 3.43 -3.42 3.16
C LEU A 207 2.82 -4.56 2.35
N ILE A 208 1.60 -4.98 2.70
CA ILE A 208 0.91 -6.09 2.01
C ILE A 208 -0.40 -5.55 1.44
N ILE A 209 -0.62 -5.77 0.16
CA ILE A 209 -1.76 -5.25 -0.59
C ILE A 209 -2.46 -6.41 -1.29
N GLY A 210 -3.67 -6.77 -0.84
CA GLY A 210 -4.47 -7.88 -1.39
C GLY A 210 -5.02 -7.58 -2.78
N LEU A 211 -5.53 -6.38 -2.99
CA LEU A 211 -6.17 -5.86 -4.19
C LEU A 211 -7.63 -6.29 -4.34
N GLY A 212 -7.91 -7.51 -4.70
CA GLY A 212 -9.29 -7.94 -4.90
C GLY A 212 -9.54 -9.43 -4.86
N ALA A 213 -10.81 -9.81 -4.71
CA ALA A 213 -11.29 -11.12 -4.31
C ALA A 213 -10.96 -11.46 -2.83
N ASN A 214 -11.39 -12.63 -2.38
CA ASN A 214 -11.34 -13.00 -0.97
C ASN A 214 -9.97 -13.59 -0.60
N ASP A 215 -9.12 -12.80 0.02
CA ASP A 215 -7.74 -13.14 0.32
C ASP A 215 -7.56 -13.70 1.74
N ILE A 216 -6.43 -14.34 1.95
CA ILE A 216 -5.92 -14.67 3.28
C ILE A 216 -4.56 -14.01 3.43
N ILE A 217 -4.46 -13.06 4.37
CA ILE A 217 -3.27 -12.25 4.55
C ILE A 217 -2.73 -12.44 5.97
N ASN A 218 -1.43 -12.61 6.07
CA ASN A 218 -0.72 -12.75 7.33
C ASN A 218 0.47 -11.78 7.35
N GLY A 219 0.48 -10.80 8.25
CA GLY A 219 1.53 -9.81 8.38
C GLY A 219 2.87 -10.43 8.75
N GLY A 220 2.88 -11.18 9.82
CA GLY A 220 4.08 -11.86 10.29
C GLY A 220 4.54 -11.34 11.63
N SER A 221 5.80 -10.98 11.73
CA SER A 221 6.32 -10.29 12.90
C SER A 221 6.96 -8.98 12.49
N GLY A 222 6.72 -7.94 13.26
CA GLY A 222 7.14 -6.58 12.95
C GLY A 222 5.91 -5.71 12.70
N ARG A 223 6.13 -4.43 12.59
CA ARG A 223 5.05 -3.47 12.37
C ARG A 223 4.65 -3.44 10.91
N ASP A 224 3.52 -4.02 10.58
CA ASP A 224 3.05 -4.19 9.21
C ASP A 224 1.95 -3.18 8.83
N CYS A 225 1.82 -2.90 7.55
CA CYS A 225 0.68 -2.21 6.96
C CYS A 225 0.01 -3.16 5.97
N ILE A 226 -1.25 -3.52 6.23
CA ILE A 226 -1.97 -4.55 5.50
C ILE A 226 -3.25 -3.95 4.93
N LEU A 227 -3.43 -4.04 3.62
CA LEU A 227 -4.60 -3.59 2.90
C LEU A 227 -5.27 -4.79 2.22
N GLY A 228 -6.46 -5.17 2.67
CA GLY A 228 -7.24 -6.27 2.07
C GLY A 228 -7.69 -5.91 0.66
N GLY A 229 -8.41 -4.81 0.54
CA GLY A 229 -8.87 -4.28 -0.73
C GLY A 229 -10.35 -4.58 -1.00
N ASN A 230 -10.66 -5.17 -2.16
CA ASN A 230 -12.04 -5.56 -2.44
C ASN A 230 -12.22 -7.07 -2.22
N GLY A 231 -13.28 -7.46 -1.56
CA GLY A 231 -13.60 -8.87 -1.33
C GLY A 231 -13.66 -9.17 0.16
N SER A 232 -14.11 -10.35 0.51
CA SER A 232 -14.21 -10.75 1.92
C SER A 232 -12.91 -11.42 2.35
N ASP A 233 -12.08 -10.64 3.03
CA ASP A 233 -10.72 -11.01 3.37
C ASP A 233 -10.62 -11.58 4.79
N ILE A 234 -9.57 -12.35 5.02
CA ILE A 234 -9.19 -12.80 6.35
C ILE A 234 -7.76 -12.31 6.60
N ILE A 235 -7.61 -11.39 7.56
CA ILE A 235 -6.35 -10.72 7.81
C ILE A 235 -5.87 -10.96 9.24
N PHE A 236 -4.60 -11.28 9.39
CA PHE A 236 -3.90 -11.45 10.66
C PHE A 236 -2.69 -10.52 10.69
N GLY A 237 -2.66 -9.55 11.63
CA GLY A 237 -1.47 -8.74 11.93
C GLY A 237 -0.39 -9.61 12.55
N ASN A 238 -0.67 -10.27 13.64
CA ASN A 238 0.07 -11.18 14.51
C ASN A 238 0.93 -10.48 15.57
N GLU A 239 2.25 -10.28 15.38
CA GLU A 239 3.15 -9.74 16.42
C GLU A 239 3.52 -8.29 16.14
N ASN A 240 3.48 -7.44 17.16
CA ASN A 240 3.77 -6.00 17.17
C ASN A 240 2.63 -5.14 16.56
N ASP A 241 2.81 -3.81 16.71
CA ASP A 241 1.79 -2.81 16.40
C ASP A 241 1.53 -2.70 14.90
N ASP A 242 0.45 -3.27 14.42
CA ASP A 242 0.10 -3.33 13.00
C ASP A 242 -0.95 -2.27 12.60
N VAL A 243 -1.03 -2.01 11.32
CA VAL A 243 -2.09 -1.21 10.70
C VAL A 243 -2.79 -2.05 9.66
N ILE A 244 -4.09 -2.30 9.86
CA ILE A 244 -4.91 -3.16 9.00
C ILE A 244 -6.08 -2.35 8.45
N ASP A 245 -6.30 -2.45 7.14
CA ASP A 245 -7.47 -1.93 6.44
C ASP A 245 -8.13 -3.09 5.68
N GLY A 246 -9.32 -3.51 6.10
CA GLY A 246 -10.10 -4.57 5.46
C GLY A 246 -10.51 -4.16 4.04
N GLY A 247 -11.04 -2.95 3.91
CA GLY A 247 -11.39 -2.38 2.63
C GLY A 247 -12.86 -2.45 2.31
N ALA A 248 -13.27 -3.29 1.37
CA ALA A 248 -14.66 -3.37 0.93
C ALA A 248 -15.19 -4.80 0.94
N SER A 249 -16.41 -5.00 1.37
CA SER A 249 -17.12 -6.25 1.66
C SER A 249 -16.86 -6.73 3.10
N ASN A 250 -17.38 -7.90 3.43
CA ASN A 250 -17.39 -8.37 4.82
C ASN A 250 -16.08 -9.07 5.17
N ASP A 251 -15.29 -8.48 6.04
CA ASP A 251 -13.95 -8.91 6.39
C ASP A 251 -13.85 -9.54 7.77
N ILE A 252 -12.79 -10.31 8.00
CA ILE A 252 -12.45 -10.88 9.30
C ILE A 252 -11.02 -10.46 9.63
N LEU A 253 -10.87 -9.58 10.63
CA LEU A 253 -9.64 -8.88 10.94
C LEU A 253 -9.19 -9.22 12.37
N TYR A 254 -7.94 -9.61 12.50
CA TYR A 254 -7.28 -9.90 13.78
C TYR A 254 -6.02 -9.04 13.90
N GLY A 255 -5.93 -8.22 14.94
CA GLY A 255 -4.72 -7.47 15.26
C GLY A 255 -3.61 -8.39 15.71
N GLY A 256 -3.78 -8.98 16.86
CA GLY A 256 -2.85 -9.96 17.41
C GLY A 256 -2.21 -9.50 18.71
N VAL A 257 -0.89 -9.39 18.74
CA VAL A 257 -0.15 -8.91 19.92
C VAL A 257 0.49 -7.58 19.56
N GLY A 258 0.08 -6.52 20.22
CA GLY A 258 0.59 -5.18 19.98
C GLY A 258 -0.53 -4.15 20.12
N GLY A 259 -0.21 -2.88 19.99
CA GLY A 259 -1.20 -1.81 19.90
C GLY A 259 -1.59 -1.56 18.46
N ASP A 260 -2.62 -2.24 18.00
CA ASP A 260 -3.00 -2.29 16.59
C ASP A 260 -3.97 -1.16 16.19
N VAL A 261 -3.94 -0.77 14.93
CA VAL A 261 -4.93 0.13 14.33
C VAL A 261 -5.65 -0.62 13.21
N ILE A 262 -6.97 -0.85 13.37
CA ILE A 262 -7.75 -1.67 12.45
C ILE A 262 -8.94 -0.87 11.92
N TYR A 263 -9.08 -0.84 10.61
CA TYR A 263 -10.22 -0.29 9.88
C TYR A 263 -10.98 -1.44 9.20
N GLY A 264 -12.29 -1.58 9.49
CA GLY A 264 -13.17 -2.53 8.80
C GLY A 264 -13.43 -2.11 7.36
N GLY A 265 -13.85 -0.86 7.20
CA GLY A 265 -14.14 -0.26 5.91
C GLY A 265 -15.61 -0.34 5.52
N LEU A 266 -15.92 -0.88 4.33
CA LEU A 266 -17.29 -1.05 3.88
C LEU A 266 -17.71 -2.51 4.01
N GLY A 267 -18.77 -2.80 4.76
CA GLY A 267 -19.28 -4.17 4.83
C GLY A 267 -19.82 -4.52 6.21
N ILE A 268 -20.02 -5.77 6.46
CA ILE A 268 -20.35 -6.30 7.78
C ILE A 268 -19.13 -7.05 8.28
N ASP A 269 -18.35 -6.38 9.12
CA ASP A 269 -17.02 -6.82 9.46
C ASP A 269 -16.96 -7.51 10.83
N THR A 270 -15.96 -8.35 11.02
CA THR A 270 -15.64 -8.96 12.30
C THR A 270 -14.21 -8.57 12.66
N ILE A 271 -14.06 -7.77 13.71
CA ILE A 271 -12.79 -7.18 14.13
C ILE A 271 -12.45 -7.65 15.53
N ARG A 272 -11.20 -8.03 15.74
CA ARG A 272 -10.62 -8.32 17.05
C ARG A 272 -9.27 -7.64 17.19
N GLY A 273 -9.12 -6.88 18.30
CA GLY A 273 -7.83 -6.30 18.69
C GLY A 273 -6.85 -7.38 19.16
N ASP A 274 -7.31 -8.31 19.95
CA ASP A 274 -6.62 -9.37 20.70
C ASP A 274 -5.78 -8.81 21.87
N ASP A 275 -4.44 -8.90 21.92
CA ASP A 275 -3.62 -8.47 23.06
C ASP A 275 -2.96 -7.11 22.81
N GLY A 276 -3.37 -6.08 23.53
CA GLY A 276 -2.72 -4.76 23.42
C GLY A 276 -3.71 -3.61 23.63
N ASN A 277 -3.25 -2.38 23.46
CA ASN A 277 -4.11 -1.21 23.54
C ASN A 277 -4.45 -0.79 22.10
N ASP A 278 -5.59 -1.24 21.61
CA ASP A 278 -5.94 -1.21 20.21
C ASP A 278 -6.82 0.00 19.85
N LYS A 279 -6.83 0.33 18.58
CA LYS A 279 -7.70 1.34 18.02
C LYS A 279 -8.48 0.76 16.84
N LEU A 280 -9.77 0.51 17.07
CA LEU A 280 -10.62 -0.27 16.19
C LEU A 280 -11.72 0.61 15.60
N TYR A 281 -11.91 0.53 14.28
CA TYR A 281 -12.95 1.23 13.55
C TYR A 281 -13.76 0.22 12.74
N GLY A 282 -15.11 0.16 12.97
CA GLY A 282 -16.02 -0.61 12.12
C GLY A 282 -16.26 0.07 10.78
N ASP A 283 -16.27 1.42 10.79
CA ASP A 283 -16.57 2.28 9.66
C ASP A 283 -18.02 2.13 9.17
N ALA A 284 -18.31 1.40 8.12
CA ALA A 284 -19.66 1.36 7.56
C ALA A 284 -20.18 -0.06 7.38
N GLY A 285 -21.14 -0.44 8.21
CA GLY A 285 -21.74 -1.78 8.22
C GLY A 285 -22.49 -2.05 9.49
N ALA A 286 -22.87 -3.28 9.70
CA ALA A 286 -23.38 -3.73 10.99
C ALA A 286 -22.34 -4.68 11.60
N ASP A 287 -21.36 -4.09 12.27
CA ASP A 287 -20.10 -4.72 12.57
C ASP A 287 -20.10 -5.45 13.91
N THR A 288 -19.20 -6.39 14.06
CA THR A 288 -18.93 -7.08 15.32
C THR A 288 -17.49 -6.82 15.72
N ILE A 289 -17.30 -6.05 16.80
CA ILE A 289 -15.99 -5.58 17.23
C ILE A 289 -15.72 -6.04 18.66
N ASN A 290 -14.54 -6.58 18.88
CA ASN A 290 -14.07 -7.00 20.18
C ASN A 290 -12.66 -6.45 20.44
N GLY A 291 -12.48 -5.62 21.50
CA GLY A 291 -11.18 -5.14 21.96
C GLY A 291 -10.29 -6.26 22.46
N CYS A 292 -10.81 -7.11 23.34
CA CYS A 292 -10.21 -8.23 24.04
C CYS A 292 -9.37 -7.81 25.26
N ASN A 293 -8.04 -7.80 25.20
CA ASN A 293 -7.18 -7.50 26.35
C ASN A 293 -6.43 -6.18 26.15
N GLY A 294 -6.63 -5.22 27.01
CA GLY A 294 -5.95 -3.94 26.99
C GLY A 294 -6.90 -2.75 27.08
N ASP A 295 -6.37 -1.56 27.24
CA ASP A 295 -7.18 -0.34 27.27
C ASP A 295 -7.46 0.11 25.82
N ASP A 296 -8.61 -0.28 25.27
CA ASP A 296 -8.93 -0.14 23.86
C ASP A 296 -9.73 1.13 23.54
N THR A 297 -9.66 1.60 22.31
CA THR A 297 -10.49 2.68 21.78
C THR A 297 -11.24 2.17 20.56
N ILE A 298 -12.56 2.09 20.64
CA ILE A 298 -13.40 1.45 19.64
C ILE A 298 -14.45 2.41 19.10
N TYR A 299 -14.58 2.47 17.79
CA TYR A 299 -15.58 3.23 17.05
C TYR A 299 -16.42 2.25 16.20
N GLY A 300 -17.74 2.18 16.43
CA GLY A 300 -18.65 1.36 15.62
C GLY A 300 -18.78 1.90 14.20
N GLY A 301 -19.11 3.19 14.09
CA GLY A 301 -19.25 3.86 12.80
C GLY A 301 -20.71 4.04 12.38
N ILE A 302 -21.00 3.73 11.10
CA ILE A 302 -22.38 3.80 10.58
C ILE A 302 -22.95 2.40 10.49
N GLY A 303 -23.92 2.07 11.31
CA GLY A 303 -24.57 0.75 11.26
C GLY A 303 -25.19 0.37 12.58
N ASN A 304 -25.62 -0.87 12.71
CA ASN A 304 -26.13 -1.38 13.97
C ASN A 304 -25.11 -2.35 14.55
N ASP A 305 -24.20 -1.81 15.35
CA ASP A 305 -22.99 -2.49 15.74
C ASP A 305 -23.13 -3.29 17.03
N TYR A 306 -22.34 -4.35 17.13
CA TYR A 306 -22.15 -5.12 18.33
C TYR A 306 -20.70 -4.99 18.79
N ILE A 307 -20.48 -4.29 19.91
CA ILE A 307 -19.16 -3.93 20.39
C ILE A 307 -18.93 -4.43 21.80
N THR A 308 -17.79 -5.04 22.04
CA THR A 308 -17.32 -5.45 23.37
C THR A 308 -15.91 -4.91 23.62
N GLY A 309 -15.68 -4.30 24.80
CA GLY A 309 -14.33 -3.90 25.25
C GLY A 309 -13.55 -5.11 25.74
N ASP A 310 -14.17 -5.92 26.57
CA ASP A 310 -13.63 -7.04 27.35
C ASP A 310 -12.69 -6.59 28.48
N MET A 311 -11.41 -7.00 28.55
CA MET A 311 -10.51 -6.68 29.66
C MET A 311 -9.77 -5.38 29.45
N GLY A 312 -9.92 -4.41 30.31
CA GLY A 312 -9.22 -3.13 30.29
C GLY A 312 -10.14 -1.96 30.56
N ASN A 313 -9.60 -0.75 30.62
CA ASN A 313 -10.44 0.45 30.72
C ASN A 313 -10.71 0.97 29.33
N ASP A 314 -11.80 0.55 28.75
CA ASP A 314 -12.11 0.75 27.35
C ASP A 314 -12.86 2.07 27.08
N THR A 315 -12.68 2.60 25.89
CA THR A 315 -13.43 3.75 25.39
C THR A 315 -14.16 3.37 24.13
N ILE A 316 -15.51 3.27 24.21
CA ILE A 316 -16.36 2.73 23.15
C ILE A 316 -17.33 3.79 22.66
N TYR A 317 -17.35 4.03 21.37
CA TYR A 317 -18.30 4.89 20.67
C TYR A 317 -19.11 4.06 19.66
N GLY A 318 -20.46 4.03 19.80
CA GLY A 318 -21.34 3.40 18.81
C GLY A 318 -21.48 4.23 17.54
N GLU A 319 -21.46 5.56 17.72
CA GLU A 319 -21.63 6.56 16.67
C GLU A 319 -23.04 6.58 16.06
N GLY A 320 -23.32 5.89 14.98
CA GLY A 320 -24.61 6.05 14.28
C GLY A 320 -25.32 4.77 13.91
N GLY A 321 -26.42 4.46 14.60
CA GLY A 321 -27.22 3.25 14.42
C GLY A 321 -27.89 2.81 15.71
N ASP A 322 -28.49 1.66 15.70
CA ASP A 322 -29.07 1.04 16.91
C ASP A 322 -28.07 0.01 17.47
N ASP A 323 -27.13 0.49 18.30
CA ASP A 323 -25.93 -0.24 18.70
C ASP A 323 -26.09 -1.01 20.03
N ARG A 324 -25.22 -1.99 20.23
CA ARG A 324 -25.04 -2.71 21.48
C ARG A 324 -23.60 -2.66 21.94
N LEU A 325 -23.36 -1.94 23.04
CA LEU A 325 -22.05 -1.70 23.61
C LEU A 325 -21.93 -2.40 24.95
N TYR A 326 -20.88 -3.15 25.15
CA TYR A 326 -20.53 -3.85 26.38
C TYR A 326 -19.11 -3.48 26.80
N GLY A 327 -18.94 -2.85 27.98
CA GLY A 327 -17.62 -2.59 28.57
C GLY A 327 -17.01 -3.88 29.08
N ASN A 328 -17.77 -4.61 29.90
CA ASN A 328 -17.41 -5.82 30.63
C ASN A 328 -16.60 -5.50 31.91
N PRO A 329 -15.44 -6.14 32.25
CA PRO A 329 -14.74 -5.79 33.47
C PRO A 329 -13.83 -4.57 33.30
N ASN A 330 -13.62 -3.87 34.41
CA ASN A 330 -12.84 -2.65 34.61
C ASN A 330 -13.66 -1.38 34.37
N ASN A 331 -13.01 -0.20 34.32
CA ASN A 331 -13.72 1.07 34.29
C ASN A 331 -13.84 1.60 32.88
N ASP A 332 -15.00 1.50 32.30
CA ASP A 332 -15.23 1.77 30.89
C ASP A 332 -15.99 3.07 30.65
N TYR A 333 -15.75 3.63 29.46
CA TYR A 333 -16.50 4.74 28.90
C TYR A 333 -17.23 4.29 27.64
N LEU A 334 -18.58 4.33 27.67
CA LEU A 334 -19.44 3.93 26.56
C LEU A 334 -20.33 5.09 26.13
N ASP A 335 -20.22 5.50 24.87
CA ASP A 335 -21.13 6.46 24.25
C ASP A 335 -21.86 5.81 23.08
N GLY A 336 -23.16 5.56 23.22
CA GLY A 336 -23.96 4.93 22.17
C GLY A 336 -24.16 5.80 20.92
N GLY A 337 -23.97 7.15 21.02
CA GLY A 337 -24.14 8.02 19.85
C GLY A 337 -25.60 8.21 19.43
N ILE A 338 -25.85 8.22 18.12
CA ILE A 338 -27.17 8.50 17.53
C ILE A 338 -27.91 7.20 17.26
N GLY A 339 -29.07 6.99 17.90
CA GLY A 339 -29.92 5.81 17.68
C GLY A 339 -30.58 5.30 18.94
N ASN A 340 -31.15 4.08 18.88
CA ASN A 340 -31.73 3.40 20.03
C ASN A 340 -30.73 2.40 20.62
N ASN A 341 -29.72 2.92 21.29
CA ASN A 341 -28.58 2.14 21.72
C ASN A 341 -28.83 1.41 23.05
N LEU A 342 -28.14 0.28 23.24
CA LEU A 342 -27.97 -0.42 24.48
C LEU A 342 -26.54 -0.30 24.96
N THR A 343 -26.32 0.33 26.13
CA THR A 343 -25.01 0.44 26.75
C THR A 343 -25.00 -0.34 28.06
N HIS A 344 -24.08 -1.29 28.16
CA HIS A 344 -23.91 -2.13 29.34
C HIS A 344 -22.50 -1.99 29.85
N GLY A 345 -22.29 -1.27 30.94
CA GLY A 345 -20.97 -1.04 31.52
C GLY A 345 -20.29 -2.34 31.91
N GLY A 346 -20.83 -3.04 32.81
CA GLY A 346 -20.28 -4.31 33.25
C GLY A 346 -20.08 -4.39 34.75
N THR A 347 -18.86 -4.65 35.15
CA THR A 347 -18.45 -4.60 36.55
C THR A 347 -17.50 -3.40 36.75
N GLU A 348 -17.37 -2.93 37.95
CA GLU A 348 -16.61 -1.73 38.37
C GLU A 348 -17.34 -0.42 38.04
N THR A 349 -16.58 0.67 37.86
CA THR A 349 -17.15 2.02 37.72
C THR A 349 -17.17 2.46 36.26
N ASP A 350 -18.36 2.42 35.64
CA ASP A 350 -18.54 2.68 34.22
C ASP A 350 -19.29 3.96 33.94
N THR A 351 -18.90 4.66 32.88
CA THR A 351 -19.59 5.82 32.38
C THR A 351 -20.32 5.49 31.08
N CYS A 352 -21.65 5.56 31.06
CA CYS A 352 -22.44 5.30 29.87
C CYS A 352 -23.24 6.52 29.44
N LEU A 353 -23.20 6.84 28.16
CA LEU A 353 -23.94 7.94 27.52
C LEU A 353 -24.81 7.41 26.36
N ASN A 354 -25.81 8.18 25.99
CA ASN A 354 -26.61 8.00 24.76
C ASN A 354 -27.10 6.56 24.50
N GLY A 355 -27.80 5.97 25.48
CA GLY A 355 -28.34 4.62 25.33
C GLY A 355 -29.24 4.20 26.51
N THR A 356 -29.86 3.02 26.39
CA THR A 356 -30.48 2.33 27.53
C THR A 356 -29.36 1.76 28.38
N LYS A 357 -29.17 2.32 29.55
CA LYS A 357 -28.04 2.03 30.45
C LYS A 357 -28.30 0.83 31.35
N ILE A 358 -27.36 -0.10 31.38
CA ILE A 358 -27.36 -1.28 32.28
C ILE A 358 -25.99 -1.35 32.94
N GLN A 359 -25.95 -1.50 34.26
CA GLN A 359 -24.73 -1.57 35.06
C GLN A 359 -23.74 -0.43 34.72
N CYS A 360 -24.25 0.79 34.71
CA CYS A 360 -23.43 1.98 34.49
C CYS A 360 -23.63 2.92 35.69
N GLU A 361 -22.57 3.57 36.10
CA GLU A 361 -22.67 4.68 37.07
C GLU A 361 -22.95 6.01 36.36
N LEU A 362 -23.58 6.93 37.05
CA LEU A 362 -23.99 8.25 36.50
C LEU A 362 -22.95 9.31 36.81
#